data_45b5f3cf08692f878b22c09de2b035ac
#
_entry.id   45b5f3cf08692f878b22c09de2b035ac
#
_cell.length_a   1.000
_cell.length_b   1.000
_cell.length_c   1.000
_cell.angle_alpha   90.00
_cell.angle_beta   90.00
_cell.angle_gamma   90.00
#
_symmetry.space_group_name_H-M   'P 1'
#
loop_
_entity.id
_entity.type
_entity.pdbx_description
1 polymer ?
#
loop_
_entity_poly.entity_id
_entity_poly.type
_entity_poly.pdbx_seq_one_letter_code
_entity_poly.pdbx_strand_id
1 'polypeptide(L)'
;LGLLSINATGIIVDEQGLAAVIDWELAHLGDPLEDLGWLCSPAWRFGSPLPVAGVGERDDLLRAYASVTGVVVDPDDLLWWEVSATLRWGVICIGQADAHRSGATRSHELAAIGRRVCETEHDLFVVLQGRW
;
A
#
# COMPACT_ATOMS: atom_id res chain seq x y z
N LEU A 1 6.83 21.04 -10.49
CA LEU A 1 5.69 20.22 -10.93
C LEU A 1 5.40 19.28 -9.77
N GLY A 2 4.28 19.51 -9.06
CA GLY A 2 3.83 18.61 -8.01
C GLY A 2 3.46 17.26 -8.65
N LEU A 3 4.01 16.19 -8.12
CA LEU A 3 3.65 14.84 -8.51
C LEU A 3 2.41 14.43 -7.74
N LEU A 4 1.49 13.76 -8.42
CA LEU A 4 0.27 13.24 -7.82
C LEU A 4 0.57 11.86 -7.23
N SER A 5 0.48 11.74 -5.92
CA SER A 5 0.44 10.44 -5.26
C SER A 5 -1.02 9.99 -5.18
N ILE A 6 -1.29 8.78 -5.61
CA ILE A 6 -2.66 8.27 -5.76
C ILE A 6 -3.04 7.39 -4.59
N ASN A 7 -2.07 6.75 -3.92
CA ASN A 7 -2.33 5.70 -2.92
C ASN A 7 -3.39 4.70 -3.39
N ALA A 8 -3.34 4.35 -4.69
CA ALA A 8 -4.35 3.52 -5.30
C ALA A 8 -4.24 2.09 -4.80
N THR A 9 -5.23 1.65 -4.03
CA THR A 9 -5.47 0.24 -3.72
C THR A 9 -6.25 -0.46 -4.80
N GLY A 10 -6.93 0.30 -5.62
CA GLY A 10 -7.80 -0.18 -6.68
C GLY A 10 -7.09 -0.23 -8.05
N ILE A 11 -6.44 -1.36 -8.36
CA ILE A 11 -5.90 -1.65 -9.69
C ILE A 11 -6.77 -2.71 -10.34
N ILE A 12 -7.32 -2.42 -11.51
CA ILE A 12 -8.05 -3.39 -12.33
C ILE A 12 -7.14 -3.83 -13.47
N VAL A 13 -6.96 -5.12 -13.60
CA VAL A 13 -6.16 -5.73 -14.68
C VAL A 13 -7.04 -6.63 -15.54
N ASP A 14 -6.73 -6.73 -16.82
CA ASP A 14 -7.33 -7.65 -17.78
C ASP A 14 -6.25 -8.38 -18.58
N GLU A 15 -6.63 -9.09 -19.64
CA GLU A 15 -5.72 -9.81 -20.51
C GLU A 15 -4.72 -8.90 -21.25
N GLN A 16 -4.97 -7.61 -21.33
CA GLN A 16 -4.12 -6.60 -21.98
C GLN A 16 -3.20 -5.87 -20.97
N GLY A 17 -3.38 -6.10 -19.65
CA GLY A 17 -2.59 -5.51 -18.59
C GLY A 17 -3.42 -4.59 -17.69
N LEU A 18 -2.90 -3.40 -17.36
CA LEU A 18 -3.58 -2.42 -16.52
C LEU A 18 -4.77 -1.80 -17.25
N ALA A 19 -5.98 -2.15 -16.83
CA ALA A 19 -7.22 -1.62 -17.42
C ALA A 19 -7.68 -0.32 -16.75
N ALA A 20 -7.57 -0.20 -15.43
CA ALA A 20 -7.96 1.01 -14.71
C ALA A 20 -7.27 1.14 -13.35
N VAL A 21 -7.16 2.39 -12.90
CA VAL A 21 -6.83 2.74 -11.51
C VAL A 21 -8.06 3.42 -10.93
N ILE A 22 -8.56 2.92 -9.80
CA ILE A 22 -9.74 3.40 -9.09
C ILE A 22 -9.36 3.79 -7.67
N ASP A 23 -10.34 4.27 -6.89
CA ASP A 23 -10.17 4.57 -5.46
C ASP A 23 -9.27 5.79 -5.20
N TRP A 24 -9.61 6.89 -5.88
CA TRP A 24 -8.85 8.14 -5.87
C TRP A 24 -9.08 9.02 -4.64
N GLU A 25 -9.82 8.55 -3.65
CA GLU A 25 -10.23 9.34 -2.48
C GLU A 25 -9.07 9.81 -1.60
N LEU A 26 -7.92 9.13 -1.66
CA LEU A 26 -6.70 9.51 -0.95
C LEU A 26 -5.68 10.24 -1.83
N ALA A 27 -6.04 10.57 -3.08
CA ALA A 27 -5.14 11.23 -4.00
C ALA A 27 -4.73 12.63 -3.49
N HIS A 28 -3.44 12.91 -3.52
CA HIS A 28 -2.86 14.18 -3.09
C HIS A 28 -1.55 14.48 -3.83
N LEU A 29 -1.03 15.70 -3.65
CA LEU A 29 0.31 16.05 -4.14
C LEU A 29 1.35 15.53 -3.15
N GLY A 30 2.20 14.61 -3.57
CA GLY A 30 3.19 13.95 -2.73
C GLY A 30 4.38 13.41 -3.50
N ASP A 31 5.19 12.60 -2.84
CA ASP A 31 6.30 11.89 -3.45
C ASP A 31 5.76 10.67 -4.22
N PRO A 32 6.15 10.46 -5.49
CA PRO A 32 5.69 9.31 -6.28
C PRO A 32 6.12 7.95 -5.71
N LEU A 33 7.17 7.90 -4.88
CA LEU A 33 7.59 6.68 -4.21
C LEU A 33 6.58 6.20 -3.17
N GLU A 34 5.71 7.08 -2.71
CA GLU A 34 4.60 6.74 -1.82
C GLU A 34 3.67 5.69 -2.45
N ASP A 35 3.38 5.82 -3.75
CA ASP A 35 2.57 4.84 -4.48
C ASP A 35 3.29 3.49 -4.63
N LEU A 36 4.60 3.51 -4.88
CA LEU A 36 5.39 2.29 -4.96
C LEU A 36 5.43 1.57 -3.61
N GLY A 37 5.66 2.31 -2.52
CA GLY A 37 5.63 1.77 -1.16
C GLY A 37 4.24 1.22 -0.79
N TRP A 38 3.17 1.90 -1.20
CA TRP A 38 1.81 1.43 -0.99
C TRP A 38 1.54 0.10 -1.68
N LEU A 39 1.97 -0.07 -2.93
CA LEU A 39 1.87 -1.34 -3.66
C LEU A 39 2.66 -2.48 -2.98
N CYS A 40 3.74 -2.17 -2.29
CA CYS A 40 4.59 -3.15 -1.61
C CYS A 40 4.08 -3.51 -0.21
N SER A 41 3.13 -2.78 0.36
CA SER A 41 2.62 -3.05 1.70
C SER A 41 2.04 -4.47 1.82
N PRO A 42 2.36 -5.20 2.90
CA PRO A 42 1.86 -6.56 3.13
C PRO A 42 0.35 -6.70 3.06
N ALA A 43 -0.38 -5.64 3.39
CA ALA A 43 -1.83 -5.60 3.36
C ALA A 43 -2.43 -5.99 2.00
N TRP A 44 -1.70 -5.78 0.90
CA TRP A 44 -2.15 -6.01 -0.47
C TRP A 44 -1.62 -7.29 -1.10
N ARG A 45 -0.90 -8.11 -0.36
CA ARG A 45 -0.33 -9.38 -0.86
C ARG A 45 -1.34 -10.53 -0.85
N PHE A 46 -2.39 -10.45 -0.05
CA PHE A 46 -3.46 -11.46 0.07
C PHE A 46 -2.93 -12.88 0.26
N GLY A 47 -1.84 -13.03 1.05
CA GLY A 47 -1.20 -14.31 1.31
C GLY A 47 -0.18 -14.77 0.25
N SER A 48 0.03 -13.98 -0.81
CA SER A 48 1.10 -14.22 -1.78
C SER A 48 2.48 -13.92 -1.17
N PRO A 49 3.52 -14.69 -1.51
CA PRO A 49 4.89 -14.38 -1.11
C PRO A 49 5.49 -13.20 -1.91
N LEU A 50 4.87 -12.83 -3.03
CA LEU A 50 5.36 -11.76 -3.90
C LEU A 50 5.08 -10.39 -3.28
N PRO A 51 6.10 -9.52 -3.13
CA PRO A 51 5.99 -8.28 -2.36
C PRO A 51 5.16 -7.18 -3.02
N VAL A 52 5.09 -7.12 -4.35
CA VAL A 52 4.40 -6.06 -5.07
C VAL A 52 2.96 -6.49 -5.37
N ALA A 53 2.02 -6.02 -4.56
CA ALA A 53 0.59 -6.32 -4.67
C ALA A 53 0.27 -7.83 -4.81
N GLY A 54 1.16 -8.70 -4.35
CA GLY A 54 1.02 -10.14 -4.45
C GLY A 54 1.32 -10.72 -5.85
N VAL A 55 1.80 -9.93 -6.80
CA VAL A 55 1.96 -10.35 -8.21
C VAL A 55 3.37 -10.19 -8.78
N GLY A 56 4.26 -9.44 -8.11
CA GLY A 56 5.60 -9.13 -8.65
C GLY A 56 6.68 -8.96 -7.60
N GLU A 57 7.91 -8.84 -8.07
CA GLU A 57 9.10 -8.60 -7.26
C GLU A 57 9.44 -7.10 -7.20
N ARG A 58 10.08 -6.65 -6.11
CA ARG A 58 10.50 -5.25 -5.95
C ARG A 58 11.46 -4.80 -7.03
N ASP A 59 12.41 -5.65 -7.39
CA ASP A 59 13.40 -5.33 -8.43
C ASP A 59 12.74 -5.12 -9.80
N ASP A 60 11.69 -5.88 -10.11
CA ASP A 60 10.93 -5.72 -11.36
C ASP A 60 10.17 -4.38 -11.36
N LEU A 61 9.54 -4.04 -10.24
CA LEU A 61 8.85 -2.75 -10.05
C LEU A 61 9.82 -1.58 -10.24
N LEU A 62 10.97 -1.61 -9.57
CA LEU A 62 11.96 -0.54 -9.64
C LEU A 62 12.55 -0.41 -11.05
N ARG A 63 12.85 -1.52 -11.73
CA ARG A 63 13.32 -1.48 -13.12
C ARG A 63 12.26 -0.91 -14.06
N ALA A 64 11.00 -1.32 -13.91
CA ALA A 64 9.90 -0.82 -14.72
C ALA A 64 9.71 0.69 -14.49
N TYR A 65 9.72 1.14 -13.24
CA TYR A 65 9.61 2.55 -12.88
C TYR A 65 10.74 3.37 -13.49
N ALA A 66 11.99 2.93 -13.34
CA ALA A 66 13.16 3.59 -13.91
C ALA A 66 13.10 3.66 -15.45
N SER A 67 12.60 2.61 -16.11
CA SER A 67 12.49 2.58 -17.58
C SER A 67 11.52 3.64 -18.13
N VAL A 68 10.50 4.00 -17.36
CA VAL A 68 9.48 4.98 -17.77
C VAL A 68 9.86 6.39 -17.34
N THR A 69 10.38 6.55 -16.13
CA THR A 69 10.61 7.87 -15.53
C THR A 69 12.04 8.39 -15.72
N GLY A 70 12.99 7.48 -15.99
CA GLY A 70 14.43 7.76 -15.96
C GLY A 70 15.01 7.92 -14.55
N VAL A 71 14.22 7.71 -13.50
CA VAL A 71 14.63 7.83 -12.11
C VAL A 71 14.98 6.46 -11.54
N VAL A 72 16.22 6.32 -11.06
CA VAL A 72 16.67 5.14 -10.31
C VAL A 72 16.33 5.37 -8.84
N VAL A 73 15.53 4.48 -8.28
CA VAL A 73 15.09 4.52 -6.88
C VAL A 73 16.02 3.66 -6.04
N ASP A 74 16.46 4.19 -4.90
CA ASP A 74 17.19 3.43 -3.91
C ASP A 74 16.23 2.44 -3.21
N PRO A 75 16.60 1.15 -3.08
CA PRO A 75 15.81 0.18 -2.33
C PRO A 75 15.49 0.60 -0.88
N ASP A 76 16.38 1.33 -0.22
CA ASP A 76 16.16 1.84 1.14
C ASP A 76 15.07 2.92 1.17
N ASP A 77 15.00 3.76 0.14
CA ASP A 77 13.91 4.74 -0.01
C ASP A 77 12.56 4.03 -0.23
N LEU A 78 12.55 2.99 -1.06
CA LEU A 78 11.33 2.18 -1.24
C LEU A 78 10.91 1.52 0.08
N LEU A 79 11.86 0.94 0.82
CA LEU A 79 11.59 0.31 2.11
C LEU A 79 10.99 1.31 3.11
N TRP A 80 11.51 2.55 3.14
CA TRP A 80 10.97 3.59 4.01
C TRP A 80 9.49 3.88 3.67
N TRP A 81 9.16 3.98 2.38
CA TRP A 81 7.79 4.21 1.94
C TRP A 81 6.88 3.00 2.19
N GLU A 82 7.38 1.79 2.07
CA GLU A 82 6.68 0.54 2.39
C GLU A 82 6.30 0.49 3.89
N VAL A 83 7.22 0.86 4.77
CA VAL A 83 6.98 0.99 6.22
C VAL A 83 5.94 2.08 6.50
N SER A 84 6.09 3.24 5.87
CA SER A 84 5.15 4.37 5.99
C SER A 84 3.74 3.98 5.55
N ALA A 85 3.62 3.26 4.42
CA ALA A 85 2.35 2.74 3.91
C ALA A 85 1.72 1.73 4.88
N THR A 86 2.52 0.84 5.42
CA THR A 86 2.07 -0.16 6.40
C THR A 86 1.53 0.51 7.67
N LEU A 87 2.23 1.52 8.19
CA LEU A 87 1.77 2.30 9.34
C LEU A 87 0.46 3.04 9.01
N ARG A 88 0.39 3.69 7.85
CA ARG A 88 -0.82 4.40 7.39
C ARG A 88 -2.01 3.47 7.32
N TRP A 89 -1.85 2.26 6.76
CA TRP A 89 -2.91 1.27 6.73
C TRP A 89 -3.42 0.91 8.14
N GLY A 90 -2.53 0.75 9.11
CA GLY A 90 -2.91 0.53 10.51
C GLY A 90 -3.77 1.67 11.07
N VAL A 91 -3.41 2.92 10.80
CA VAL A 91 -4.20 4.10 11.20
C VAL A 91 -5.58 4.10 10.53
N ILE A 92 -5.66 3.77 9.25
CA ILE A 92 -6.93 3.63 8.52
C ILE A 92 -7.79 2.54 9.18
N CYS A 93 -7.23 1.37 9.50
CA CYS A 93 -7.94 0.30 10.18
C CYS A 93 -8.54 0.74 11.52
N ILE A 94 -7.79 1.55 12.32
CA ILE A 94 -8.29 2.12 13.58
C ILE A 94 -9.49 3.04 13.31
N GLY A 95 -9.39 3.94 12.33
CA GLY A 95 -10.47 4.84 11.94
C GLY A 95 -11.74 4.10 11.49
N GLN A 96 -11.57 3.04 10.70
CA GLN A 96 -12.67 2.15 10.26
C GLN A 96 -13.37 1.48 11.47
N ALA A 97 -12.58 0.96 12.40
CA ALA A 97 -13.12 0.38 13.64
C ALA A 97 -13.90 1.42 14.47
N ASP A 98 -13.38 2.63 14.57
CA ASP A 98 -14.01 3.71 15.34
C ASP A 98 -15.33 4.16 14.69
N ALA A 99 -15.38 4.29 13.37
CA ALA A 99 -16.61 4.60 12.64
C ALA A 99 -17.72 3.57 12.90
N HIS A 100 -17.35 2.27 12.98
CA HIS A 100 -18.28 1.21 13.33
C HIS A 100 -18.70 1.28 14.80
N ARG A 101 -17.76 1.43 15.73
CA ARG A 101 -17.99 1.40 17.18
C ARG A 101 -18.79 2.60 17.67
N SER A 102 -18.51 3.79 17.15
CA SER A 102 -19.24 5.02 17.49
C SER A 102 -20.66 5.03 16.93
N GLY A 103 -20.98 4.15 15.97
CA GLY A 103 -22.25 4.11 15.28
C GLY A 103 -22.39 5.14 14.16
N ALA A 104 -21.33 5.86 13.81
CA ALA A 104 -21.31 6.77 12.66
C ALA A 104 -21.60 6.01 11.35
N THR A 105 -21.02 4.82 11.21
CA THR A 105 -21.31 3.91 10.11
C THR A 105 -21.28 2.47 10.62
N ARG A 106 -22.46 1.87 10.81
CA ARG A 106 -22.54 0.47 11.22
C ARG A 106 -22.32 -0.46 10.03
N SER A 107 -21.15 -1.09 9.95
CA SER A 107 -20.77 -2.01 8.90
C SER A 107 -19.95 -3.17 9.47
N HIS A 108 -20.31 -4.40 9.08
CA HIS A 108 -19.54 -5.59 9.41
C HIS A 108 -18.15 -5.55 8.75
N GLU A 109 -18.05 -4.97 7.56
CA GLU A 109 -16.82 -4.78 6.83
C GLU A 109 -15.85 -3.87 7.60
N LEU A 110 -16.30 -2.69 8.06
CA LEU A 110 -15.48 -1.76 8.85
C LEU A 110 -14.99 -2.42 10.16
N ALA A 111 -15.84 -3.22 10.79
CA ALA A 111 -15.45 -3.98 11.98
C ALA A 111 -14.37 -5.05 11.65
N ALA A 112 -14.48 -5.71 10.50
CA ALA A 112 -13.52 -6.71 10.06
C ALA A 112 -12.18 -6.06 9.69
N ILE A 113 -12.20 -4.94 8.95
CA ILE A 113 -11.01 -4.15 8.61
C ILE A 113 -10.30 -3.67 9.89
N GLY A 114 -11.05 -3.19 10.88
CA GLY A 114 -10.49 -2.75 12.15
C GLY A 114 -9.70 -3.82 12.91
N ARG A 115 -9.98 -5.10 12.69
CA ARG A 115 -9.20 -6.21 13.27
C ARG A 115 -7.81 -6.38 12.66
N ARG A 116 -7.59 -5.83 11.46
CA ARG A 116 -6.31 -5.95 10.75
C ARG A 116 -5.19 -5.08 11.33
N VAL A 117 -5.48 -4.27 12.34
CA VAL A 117 -4.44 -3.50 13.07
C VAL A 117 -3.33 -4.41 13.60
N CYS A 118 -3.67 -5.57 14.16
CA CYS A 118 -2.66 -6.50 14.68
C CYS A 118 -1.78 -7.12 13.57
N GLU A 119 -2.30 -7.27 12.35
CA GLU A 119 -1.49 -7.68 11.19
C GLU A 119 -0.44 -6.61 10.91
N THR A 120 -0.86 -5.34 10.84
CA THR A 120 0.01 -4.19 10.62
C THR A 120 1.10 -4.05 11.69
N GLU A 121 0.73 -4.21 12.96
CA GLU A 121 1.69 -4.19 14.07
C GLU A 121 2.73 -5.31 13.91
N HIS A 122 2.30 -6.52 13.55
CA HIS A 122 3.20 -7.64 13.29
C HIS A 122 4.16 -7.32 12.15
N ASP A 123 3.66 -6.80 11.02
CA ASP A 123 4.45 -6.49 9.83
C ASP A 123 5.51 -5.41 10.14
N LEU A 124 5.14 -4.38 10.90
CA LEU A 124 6.08 -3.36 11.37
C LEU A 124 7.18 -3.95 12.27
N PHE A 125 6.86 -4.89 13.16
CA PHE A 125 7.88 -5.57 13.95
C PHE A 125 8.80 -6.45 13.11
N VAL A 126 8.28 -7.10 12.07
CA VAL A 126 9.09 -7.92 11.16
C VAL A 126 10.10 -7.06 10.41
N VAL A 127 9.69 -5.91 9.89
CA VAL A 127 10.61 -5.01 9.18
C VAL A 127 11.67 -4.42 10.11
N LEU A 128 11.31 -4.02 11.32
CA LEU A 128 12.25 -3.49 12.33
C LEU A 128 13.31 -4.52 12.77
N GLN A 129 13.03 -5.81 12.57
CA GLN A 129 13.99 -6.89 12.81
C GLN A 129 14.86 -7.22 11.58
N GLY A 130 14.74 -6.46 10.49
CA GLY A 130 15.45 -6.74 9.24
C GLY A 130 14.99 -8.02 8.54
N ARG A 131 13.74 -8.42 8.73
CA ARG A 131 13.16 -9.68 8.21
C ARG A 131 12.08 -9.44 7.16
N TRP A 132 12.17 -8.34 6.48
CA TRP A 132 11.18 -7.88 5.50
C TRP A 132 11.30 -8.54 4.13
#